data_0d0c0fcf37f29c4ca49d510ec2d41650
#
_entry.id   0d0c0fcf37f29c4ca49d510ec2d41650
#
_cell.length_a   1.000
_cell.length_b   1.000
_cell.length_c   1.000
_cell.angle_alpha   90.00
_cell.angle_beta   90.00
_cell.angle_gamma   90.00
#
_symmetry.space_group_name_H-M   'P 1'
#
loop_
_entity.id
_entity.type
_entity.pdbx_description
1 polymer ?
#
loop_
_entity_poly.entity_id
_entity_poly.type
_entity_poly.pdbx_seq_one_letter_code
_entity_poly.pdbx_strand_id
1 'polypeptide(L)'
;MITTKIIFDRRKVADRKTQGAVEIRITENRKSYWIATGIRVFHHEWAAGQVVNRQDAPELNKRLALIFQKVSSEINRFMESGQCVDIEELRRNVWAVMESGSPSFLEWIEDQIATIRVAYGTRKHYMTLLARLKEWQKIQTWQDVTVENLYGFDSWLHGRGISDSGVYNYHKCLKALLHRAVEFDRIATNPYNRMKIKRGEHENIEYLTEDEMMTFQHMILPYGSNLDVAHDLFIFQMYTGLPYSDMMAFDVSDYKWDGMRWNRNGERIKTGVPYVSSLLPPALAVLEKYGMTLPRISNQDYNRQLKALQTMAGIKTRLHSHLARHTFATYMLRNGVKIENVSRMLGHTNITQTQRYAKVLAQSVHEDFDMIAEKIAAVTQQQTQRKKMSNPKK
;
A
#
# COMPACT_ATOMS: atom_id res chain seq x y z
N MET A 1 -35.88 -32.23 10.18
CA MET A 1 -36.12 -31.51 11.46
C MET A 1 -35.01 -30.48 11.61
N ILE A 2 -35.38 -29.23 11.88
CA ILE A 2 -34.44 -28.13 12.12
C ILE A 2 -34.40 -27.88 13.64
N THR A 3 -33.20 -27.75 14.17
CA THR A 3 -33.00 -27.45 15.61
C THR A 3 -32.09 -26.27 15.77
N THR A 4 -32.37 -25.41 16.77
CA THR A 4 -31.57 -24.24 17.11
C THR A 4 -31.06 -24.35 18.55
N LYS A 5 -29.82 -23.96 18.77
CA LYS A 5 -29.22 -23.93 20.11
C LYS A 5 -28.19 -22.83 20.24
N ILE A 6 -28.20 -22.12 21.37
CA ILE A 6 -27.15 -21.18 21.75
C ILE A 6 -25.94 -21.97 22.21
N ILE A 7 -24.77 -21.64 21.65
CA ILE A 7 -23.48 -22.28 21.95
C ILE A 7 -22.49 -21.19 22.34
N PHE A 8 -21.86 -21.34 23.48
CA PHE A 8 -20.74 -20.51 23.91
C PHE A 8 -19.43 -21.21 23.58
N ASP A 9 -18.49 -20.44 23.14
CA ASP A 9 -17.08 -20.81 22.91
C ASP A 9 -16.89 -22.14 22.16
N ARG A 10 -17.49 -22.23 20.98
CA ARG A 10 -17.33 -23.39 20.08
C ARG A 10 -15.87 -23.77 19.83
N ARG A 11 -14.98 -22.76 19.78
CA ARG A 11 -13.55 -22.94 19.49
C ARG A 11 -12.70 -23.27 20.72
N LYS A 12 -13.30 -23.28 21.91
CA LYS A 12 -12.65 -23.54 23.20
C LYS A 12 -11.46 -22.63 23.48
N VAL A 13 -11.62 -21.32 23.18
CA VAL A 13 -10.59 -20.31 23.38
C VAL A 13 -10.82 -19.41 24.58
N ALA A 14 -12.03 -19.53 25.21
CA ALA A 14 -12.39 -18.71 26.36
C ALA A 14 -11.65 -19.15 27.63
N ASP A 15 -10.97 -18.19 28.24
CA ASP A 15 -10.33 -18.37 29.55
C ASP A 15 -10.52 -17.10 30.41
N ARG A 16 -9.63 -16.83 31.37
CA ARG A 16 -9.65 -15.60 32.19
C ARG A 16 -9.16 -14.37 31.50
N LYS A 17 -8.48 -14.50 30.34
CA LYS A 17 -7.86 -13.39 29.58
C LYS A 17 -8.44 -13.27 28.18
N THR A 18 -9.00 -14.32 27.65
CA THR A 18 -9.53 -14.41 26.29
C THR A 18 -11.03 -14.63 26.32
N GLN A 19 -11.78 -13.83 25.57
CA GLN A 19 -13.23 -13.96 25.44
C GLN A 19 -13.60 -14.97 24.34
N GLY A 20 -14.56 -15.87 24.64
CA GLY A 20 -15.21 -16.75 23.67
C GLY A 20 -16.44 -16.10 23.05
N ALA A 21 -16.77 -16.49 21.83
CA ALA A 21 -17.95 -16.01 21.13
C ALA A 21 -19.20 -16.80 21.53
N VAL A 22 -20.34 -16.10 21.63
CA VAL A 22 -21.67 -16.71 21.72
C VAL A 22 -22.25 -16.80 20.32
N GLU A 23 -22.60 -18.02 19.88
CA GLU A 23 -23.12 -18.29 18.55
C GLU A 23 -24.45 -19.06 18.63
N ILE A 24 -25.31 -18.93 17.63
CA ILE A 24 -26.52 -19.77 17.50
C ILE A 24 -26.23 -20.84 16.45
N ARG A 25 -26.28 -22.10 16.85
CA ARG A 25 -26.17 -23.24 15.97
C ARG A 25 -27.56 -23.61 15.43
N ILE A 26 -27.66 -23.73 14.11
CA ILE A 26 -28.83 -24.24 13.40
C ILE A 26 -28.39 -25.58 12.80
N THR A 27 -29.14 -26.63 13.07
CA THR A 27 -28.88 -27.95 12.51
C THR A 27 -30.05 -28.38 11.64
N GLU A 28 -29.79 -28.62 10.35
CA GLU A 28 -30.74 -29.11 9.36
C GLU A 28 -30.12 -30.29 8.62
N ASN A 29 -30.84 -31.40 8.49
CA ASN A 29 -30.38 -32.59 7.75
C ASN A 29 -28.95 -33.03 8.10
N ARG A 30 -28.60 -33.03 9.41
CA ARG A 30 -27.27 -33.33 9.97
C ARG A 30 -26.15 -32.31 9.60
N LYS A 31 -26.47 -31.23 8.88
CA LYS A 31 -25.53 -30.12 8.65
C LYS A 31 -25.74 -29.04 9.69
N SER A 32 -24.67 -28.45 10.19
CA SER A 32 -24.72 -27.38 11.19
C SER A 32 -24.24 -26.07 10.56
N TYR A 33 -25.01 -25.02 10.80
CA TYR A 33 -24.73 -23.66 10.40
C TYR A 33 -24.64 -22.79 11.64
N TRP A 34 -23.92 -21.68 11.55
CA TRP A 34 -23.60 -20.85 12.69
C TRP A 34 -23.96 -19.39 12.41
N ILE A 35 -24.67 -18.78 13.36
CA ILE A 35 -25.00 -17.36 13.37
C ILE A 35 -24.25 -16.74 14.53
N ALA A 36 -23.33 -15.81 14.24
CA ALA A 36 -22.66 -15.03 15.26
C ALA A 36 -23.63 -14.06 15.91
N THR A 37 -23.60 -13.91 17.23
CA THR A 37 -24.44 -12.94 17.95
C THR A 37 -23.74 -11.61 18.21
N GLY A 38 -22.43 -11.51 17.92
CA GLY A 38 -21.60 -10.37 18.28
C GLY A 38 -21.34 -10.25 19.79
N ILE A 39 -21.78 -11.22 20.61
CA ILE A 39 -21.58 -11.25 22.05
C ILE A 39 -20.34 -12.09 22.33
N ARG A 40 -19.39 -11.51 23.08
CA ARG A 40 -18.17 -12.19 23.53
C ARG A 40 -18.04 -12.01 25.04
N VAL A 41 -17.75 -13.11 25.73
CA VAL A 41 -17.65 -13.15 27.21
C VAL A 41 -16.49 -14.03 27.65
N PHE A 42 -15.97 -13.78 28.82
CA PHE A 42 -15.01 -14.69 29.46
C PHE A 42 -15.67 -15.96 29.94
N HIS A 43 -14.91 -17.01 30.19
CA HIS A 43 -15.46 -18.29 30.64
C HIS A 43 -16.28 -18.17 31.91
N HIS A 44 -15.87 -17.33 32.85
CA HIS A 44 -16.57 -17.11 34.14
C HIS A 44 -17.82 -16.22 34.03
N GLU A 45 -18.01 -15.58 32.88
CA GLU A 45 -19.18 -14.74 32.59
C GLU A 45 -20.28 -15.50 31.85
N TRP A 46 -20.16 -16.81 31.69
CA TRP A 46 -21.16 -17.66 31.04
C TRP A 46 -21.60 -18.82 31.93
N ALA A 47 -22.88 -18.89 32.25
CA ALA A 47 -23.47 -20.00 32.98
C ALA A 47 -24.94 -20.24 32.57
N ALA A 48 -25.36 -21.49 32.56
CA ALA A 48 -26.75 -21.91 32.29
C ALA A 48 -27.33 -21.33 30.97
N GLY A 49 -26.49 -21.09 29.93
CA GLY A 49 -26.97 -20.58 28.67
C GLY A 49 -27.15 -19.06 28.64
N GLN A 50 -26.64 -18.33 29.60
CA GLN A 50 -26.80 -16.88 29.76
C GLN A 50 -25.47 -16.22 30.17
N VAL A 51 -25.40 -14.94 29.92
CA VAL A 51 -24.33 -14.05 30.37
C VAL A 51 -24.57 -13.74 31.87
N VAL A 52 -23.57 -13.91 32.68
CA VAL A 52 -23.60 -13.70 34.15
C VAL A 52 -22.35 -12.91 34.59
N ASN A 53 -22.33 -12.50 35.86
CA ASN A 53 -21.15 -11.91 36.53
C ASN A 53 -20.56 -10.67 35.87
N ARG A 54 -21.40 -9.87 35.16
CA ARG A 54 -21.01 -8.59 34.62
C ARG A 54 -22.16 -7.58 34.67
N GLN A 55 -21.82 -6.30 34.72
CA GLN A 55 -22.79 -5.23 34.95
C GLN A 55 -23.82 -5.11 33.81
N ASP A 56 -23.42 -5.36 32.56
CA ASP A 56 -24.23 -5.31 31.36
C ASP A 56 -24.89 -6.64 30.98
N ALA A 57 -24.80 -7.68 31.87
CA ALA A 57 -25.37 -8.99 31.61
C ALA A 57 -26.88 -8.95 31.27
N PRO A 58 -27.74 -8.14 31.93
CA PRO A 58 -29.16 -8.06 31.58
C PRO A 58 -29.41 -7.57 30.17
N GLU A 59 -28.62 -6.56 29.69
CA GLU A 59 -28.72 -5.99 28.36
C GLU A 59 -28.25 -7.00 27.29
N LEU A 60 -27.12 -7.66 27.53
CA LEU A 60 -26.61 -8.70 26.63
C LEU A 60 -27.56 -9.89 26.53
N ASN A 61 -28.16 -10.33 27.63
CA ASN A 61 -29.14 -11.40 27.61
C ASN A 61 -30.42 -11.01 26.89
N LYS A 62 -30.90 -9.76 27.05
CA LYS A 62 -32.04 -9.24 26.31
C LYS A 62 -31.72 -9.22 24.79
N ARG A 63 -30.53 -8.78 24.42
CA ARG A 63 -30.06 -8.79 23.02
C ARG A 63 -29.95 -10.21 22.47
N LEU A 64 -29.40 -11.15 23.25
CA LEU A 64 -29.28 -12.55 22.84
C LEU A 64 -30.66 -13.20 22.62
N ALA A 65 -31.63 -12.91 23.47
CA ALA A 65 -32.99 -13.39 23.35
C ALA A 65 -33.68 -12.85 22.08
N LEU A 66 -33.51 -11.55 21.75
CA LEU A 66 -34.05 -10.94 20.54
C LEU A 66 -33.45 -11.59 19.26
N ILE A 67 -32.12 -11.82 19.26
CA ILE A 67 -31.46 -12.49 18.13
C ILE A 67 -31.99 -13.91 17.96
N PHE A 68 -32.09 -14.66 19.07
CA PHE A 68 -32.58 -16.03 19.05
C PHE A 68 -34.02 -16.12 18.57
N GLN A 69 -34.89 -15.21 19.04
CA GLN A 69 -36.28 -15.08 18.58
C GLN A 69 -36.36 -14.80 17.08
N LYS A 70 -35.52 -13.88 16.57
CA LYS A 70 -35.49 -13.57 15.15
C LYS A 70 -35.02 -14.75 14.31
N VAL A 71 -33.96 -15.44 14.72
CA VAL A 71 -33.50 -16.68 14.06
C VAL A 71 -34.65 -17.70 13.99
N SER A 72 -35.36 -17.90 15.10
CA SER A 72 -36.49 -18.84 15.16
C SER A 72 -37.63 -18.41 14.26
N SER A 73 -38.00 -17.14 14.22
CA SER A 73 -39.06 -16.62 13.34
C SER A 73 -38.74 -16.76 11.86
N GLU A 74 -37.48 -16.50 11.44
CA GLU A 74 -37.05 -16.69 10.07
C GLU A 74 -37.05 -18.17 9.66
N ILE A 75 -36.60 -19.07 10.53
CA ILE A 75 -36.67 -20.51 10.28
C ILE A 75 -38.13 -20.96 10.10
N ASN A 76 -39.04 -20.51 10.94
CA ASN A 76 -40.46 -20.80 10.81
C ASN A 76 -41.01 -20.30 9.47
N ARG A 77 -40.63 -19.08 9.03
CA ARG A 77 -41.02 -18.53 7.73
C ARG A 77 -40.60 -19.44 6.56
N PHE A 78 -39.36 -19.93 6.57
CA PHE A 78 -38.88 -20.89 5.56
C PHE A 78 -39.68 -22.22 5.61
N MET A 79 -39.95 -22.72 6.81
CA MET A 79 -40.73 -23.95 6.99
C MET A 79 -42.16 -23.80 6.48
N GLU A 80 -42.85 -22.69 6.77
CA GLU A 80 -44.18 -22.38 6.30
C GLU A 80 -44.28 -22.18 4.79
N SER A 81 -43.24 -21.62 4.17
CA SER A 81 -43.17 -21.49 2.72
C SER A 81 -42.78 -22.77 1.97
N GLY A 82 -42.44 -23.86 2.70
CA GLY A 82 -41.98 -25.11 2.10
C GLY A 82 -40.59 -25.03 1.45
N GLN A 83 -39.85 -23.98 1.74
CA GLN A 83 -38.50 -23.74 1.22
C GLN A 83 -37.41 -24.29 2.16
N CYS A 84 -36.29 -24.72 1.60
CA CYS A 84 -35.10 -24.99 2.40
C CYS A 84 -34.59 -23.68 3.01
N VAL A 85 -33.98 -23.78 4.20
CA VAL A 85 -33.41 -22.60 4.85
C VAL A 85 -32.25 -22.03 4.04
N ASP A 86 -32.45 -20.82 3.47
CA ASP A 86 -31.38 -20.02 2.91
C ASP A 86 -30.61 -19.34 4.05
N ILE A 87 -29.45 -19.88 4.35
CA ILE A 87 -28.60 -19.41 5.45
C ILE A 87 -28.09 -17.98 5.21
N GLU A 88 -27.85 -17.58 3.98
CA GLU A 88 -27.37 -16.23 3.66
C GLU A 88 -28.51 -15.21 3.82
N GLU A 89 -29.71 -15.55 3.39
CA GLU A 89 -30.89 -14.71 3.62
C GLU A 89 -31.22 -14.61 5.11
N LEU A 90 -31.19 -15.73 5.83
CA LEU A 90 -31.43 -15.77 7.28
C LEU A 90 -30.40 -14.90 8.02
N ARG A 91 -29.12 -14.99 7.65
CA ARG A 91 -28.08 -14.13 8.22
C ARG A 91 -28.40 -12.65 8.00
N ARG A 92 -28.70 -12.24 6.77
CA ARG A 92 -29.07 -10.85 6.45
C ARG A 92 -30.23 -10.35 7.32
N ASN A 93 -31.30 -11.13 7.45
CA ASN A 93 -32.49 -10.74 8.20
C ASN A 93 -32.25 -10.67 9.71
N VAL A 94 -31.41 -11.55 10.26
CA VAL A 94 -31.01 -11.52 11.67
C VAL A 94 -30.11 -10.32 11.95
N TRP A 95 -29.15 -10.04 11.09
CA TRP A 95 -28.26 -8.88 11.25
C TRP A 95 -28.99 -7.55 11.21
N ALA A 96 -30.05 -7.41 10.39
CA ALA A 96 -30.90 -6.22 10.34
C ALA A 96 -31.52 -5.87 11.71
N VAL A 97 -31.85 -6.87 12.51
CA VAL A 97 -32.38 -6.66 13.89
C VAL A 97 -31.27 -6.35 14.89
N MET A 98 -30.07 -6.90 14.69
CA MET A 98 -28.92 -6.61 15.54
C MET A 98 -28.44 -5.16 15.37
N GLU A 99 -28.69 -4.56 14.22
CA GLU A 99 -28.29 -3.19 13.88
C GLU A 99 -29.21 -2.10 14.43
N SER A 100 -30.40 -2.41 14.93
CA SER A 100 -31.28 -1.42 15.56
C SER A 100 -30.62 -0.88 16.85
N GLY A 101 -29.78 0.14 16.70
CA GLY A 101 -28.95 0.75 17.76
C GLY A 101 -27.44 0.70 17.52
N SER A 102 -26.97 0.00 16.48
CA SER A 102 -25.56 0.01 16.07
C SER A 102 -25.32 1.07 14.99
N PRO A 103 -24.13 1.70 14.93
CA PRO A 103 -23.83 2.67 13.89
C PRO A 103 -23.96 2.03 12.51
N SER A 104 -24.46 2.78 11.53
CA SER A 104 -24.50 2.38 10.12
C SER A 104 -23.09 2.05 9.63
N PHE A 105 -23.01 1.38 8.48
CA PHE A 105 -21.69 1.05 7.90
C PHE A 105 -20.81 2.29 7.68
N LEU A 106 -21.37 3.37 7.17
CA LEU A 106 -20.62 4.61 6.92
C LEU A 106 -20.20 5.30 8.22
N GLU A 107 -21.07 5.37 9.22
CA GLU A 107 -20.74 5.91 10.55
C GLU A 107 -19.64 5.09 11.22
N TRP A 108 -19.73 3.77 11.13
CA TRP A 108 -18.66 2.90 11.65
C TRP A 108 -17.34 3.10 10.94
N ILE A 109 -17.31 3.22 9.59
CA ILE A 109 -16.08 3.54 8.85
C ILE A 109 -15.51 4.88 9.31
N GLU A 110 -16.34 5.89 9.49
CA GLU A 110 -15.93 7.22 9.94
C GLU A 110 -15.25 7.14 11.32
N ASP A 111 -15.87 6.43 12.26
CA ASP A 111 -15.29 6.15 13.59
C ASP A 111 -13.97 5.38 13.50
N GLN A 112 -13.92 4.33 12.65
CA GLN A 112 -12.67 3.58 12.45
C GLN A 112 -11.54 4.47 11.90
N ILE A 113 -11.82 5.35 10.94
CA ILE A 113 -10.83 6.29 10.39
C ILE A 113 -10.33 7.25 11.47
N ALA A 114 -11.20 7.68 12.38
CA ALA A 114 -10.84 8.56 13.49
C ALA A 114 -9.90 7.87 14.50
N THR A 115 -10.19 6.60 14.82
CA THR A 115 -9.56 5.87 15.92
C THR A 115 -8.35 5.01 15.51
N ILE A 116 -8.27 4.57 14.24
CA ILE A 116 -7.21 3.67 13.77
C ILE A 116 -5.82 4.34 13.84
N ARG A 117 -4.85 3.61 14.39
CA ARG A 117 -3.44 4.04 14.43
C ARG A 117 -2.75 3.69 13.12
N VAL A 118 -2.73 4.63 12.20
CA VAL A 118 -2.05 4.50 10.89
C VAL A 118 -1.33 5.81 10.54
N ALA A 119 -0.37 5.73 9.63
CA ALA A 119 0.32 6.89 9.11
C ALA A 119 -0.67 7.90 8.48
N TYR A 120 -0.37 9.19 8.55
CA TYR A 120 -1.20 10.27 8.02
C TYR A 120 -1.62 10.04 6.56
N GLY A 121 -0.69 9.62 5.68
CA GLY A 121 -0.99 9.30 4.28
C GLY A 121 -2.02 8.19 4.12
N THR A 122 -1.95 7.14 4.94
CA THR A 122 -2.93 6.04 4.93
C THR A 122 -4.30 6.52 5.39
N ARG A 123 -4.36 7.34 6.45
CA ARG A 123 -5.61 7.96 6.91
C ARG A 123 -6.25 8.81 5.82
N LYS A 124 -5.46 9.61 5.07
CA LYS A 124 -5.95 10.40 3.94
C LYS A 124 -6.59 9.51 2.86
N HIS A 125 -6.03 8.35 2.55
CA HIS A 125 -6.62 7.39 1.61
C HIS A 125 -7.96 6.85 2.11
N TYR A 126 -8.07 6.52 3.40
CA TYR A 126 -9.36 6.11 4.00
C TYR A 126 -10.41 7.23 3.95
N MET A 127 -10.03 8.46 4.25
CA MET A 127 -10.93 9.63 4.13
C MET A 127 -11.43 9.83 2.70
N THR A 128 -10.53 9.68 1.71
CA THR A 128 -10.89 9.78 0.29
C THR A 128 -11.85 8.65 -0.11
N LEU A 129 -11.62 7.42 0.38
CA LEU A 129 -12.55 6.30 0.18
C LEU A 129 -13.93 6.60 0.77
N LEU A 130 -13.99 7.07 2.03
CA LEU A 130 -15.26 7.42 2.69
C LEU A 130 -16.03 8.47 1.89
N ALA A 131 -15.34 9.51 1.38
CA ALA A 131 -15.97 10.52 0.53
C ALA A 131 -16.57 9.91 -0.74
N ARG A 132 -15.89 8.95 -1.38
CA ARG A 132 -16.41 8.25 -2.56
C ARG A 132 -17.59 7.34 -2.24
N LEU A 133 -17.57 6.64 -1.11
CA LEU A 133 -18.71 5.83 -0.66
C LEU A 133 -19.94 6.71 -0.37
N LYS A 134 -19.74 7.85 0.32
CA LYS A 134 -20.80 8.84 0.58
C LYS A 134 -21.37 9.45 -0.72
N GLU A 135 -20.54 9.63 -1.75
CA GLU A 135 -20.95 10.14 -3.06
C GLU A 135 -21.75 9.10 -3.85
N TRP A 136 -21.33 7.83 -3.83
CA TRP A 136 -21.98 6.76 -4.59
C TRP A 136 -23.31 6.31 -3.98
N GLN A 137 -23.48 6.38 -2.68
CA GLN A 137 -24.72 6.16 -1.91
C GLN A 137 -25.34 4.75 -1.99
N LYS A 138 -24.68 3.77 -2.61
CA LYS A 138 -25.23 2.40 -2.72
C LYS A 138 -24.72 1.45 -1.63
N ILE A 139 -23.76 1.88 -0.81
CA ILE A 139 -23.28 1.14 0.38
C ILE A 139 -23.38 2.11 1.57
N GLN A 140 -24.49 2.09 2.28
CA GLN A 140 -24.74 2.93 3.46
C GLN A 140 -24.85 2.10 4.73
N THR A 141 -25.50 0.95 4.62
CA THR A 141 -25.77 0.02 5.72
C THR A 141 -24.89 -1.23 5.61
N TRP A 142 -24.85 -2.02 6.66
CA TRP A 142 -24.14 -3.31 6.65
C TRP A 142 -24.72 -4.31 5.65
N GLN A 143 -26.01 -4.22 5.36
CA GLN A 143 -26.72 -5.06 4.40
C GLN A 143 -26.28 -4.79 2.96
N ASP A 144 -25.87 -3.56 2.68
CA ASP A 144 -25.38 -3.14 1.37
C ASP A 144 -23.96 -3.65 1.07
N VAL A 145 -23.25 -4.17 2.08
CA VAL A 145 -21.87 -4.66 1.93
C VAL A 145 -21.89 -6.05 1.27
N THR A 146 -22.26 -6.10 0.00
CA THR A 146 -22.36 -7.30 -0.81
C THR A 146 -21.32 -7.32 -1.93
N VAL A 147 -21.02 -8.51 -2.45
CA VAL A 147 -20.10 -8.67 -3.61
C VAL A 147 -20.63 -7.90 -4.82
N GLU A 148 -21.96 -7.90 -5.03
CA GLU A 148 -22.62 -7.20 -6.12
C GLU A 148 -22.38 -5.68 -6.02
N ASN A 149 -22.63 -5.09 -4.86
CA ASN A 149 -22.38 -3.67 -4.65
C ASN A 149 -20.88 -3.32 -4.73
N LEU A 150 -19.95 -4.21 -4.35
CA LEU A 150 -18.53 -3.97 -4.56
C LEU A 150 -18.16 -3.92 -6.06
N TYR A 151 -18.72 -4.80 -6.89
CA TYR A 151 -18.56 -4.70 -8.35
C TYR A 151 -19.24 -3.45 -8.93
N GLY A 152 -20.41 -3.06 -8.38
CA GLY A 152 -21.06 -1.80 -8.74
C GLY A 152 -20.20 -0.58 -8.41
N PHE A 153 -19.53 -0.59 -7.24
CA PHE A 153 -18.59 0.47 -6.86
C PHE A 153 -17.37 0.52 -7.78
N ASP A 154 -16.81 -0.64 -8.14
CA ASP A 154 -15.73 -0.76 -9.12
C ASP A 154 -16.11 -0.08 -10.45
N SER A 155 -17.25 -0.48 -11.01
CA SER A 155 -17.76 0.06 -12.27
C SER A 155 -18.04 1.57 -12.19
N TRP A 156 -18.58 2.04 -11.08
CA TRP A 156 -18.84 3.46 -10.85
C TRP A 156 -17.55 4.28 -10.78
N LEU A 157 -16.51 3.77 -10.12
CA LEU A 157 -15.20 4.43 -10.07
C LEU A 157 -14.56 4.53 -11.46
N HIS A 158 -14.63 3.46 -12.26
CA HIS A 158 -14.16 3.48 -13.66
C HIS A 158 -14.96 4.46 -14.53
N GLY A 159 -16.27 4.51 -14.36
CA GLY A 159 -17.15 5.48 -15.03
C GLY A 159 -16.81 6.95 -14.74
N ARG A 160 -16.08 7.19 -13.65
CA ARG A 160 -15.53 8.51 -13.31
C ARG A 160 -14.12 8.79 -13.89
N GLY A 161 -13.63 7.91 -14.73
CA GLY A 161 -12.31 8.04 -15.34
C GLY A 161 -11.15 7.73 -14.39
N ILE A 162 -11.40 7.03 -13.28
CA ILE A 162 -10.34 6.61 -12.36
C ILE A 162 -9.63 5.40 -12.97
N SER A 163 -8.30 5.46 -13.05
CA SER A 163 -7.48 4.37 -13.59
C SER A 163 -7.58 3.09 -12.74
N ASP A 164 -7.31 1.91 -13.34
CA ASP A 164 -7.30 0.62 -12.66
C ASP A 164 -6.48 0.63 -11.37
N SER A 165 -5.30 1.26 -11.38
CA SER A 165 -4.46 1.39 -10.19
C SER A 165 -5.09 2.26 -9.10
N GLY A 166 -5.84 3.31 -9.49
CA GLY A 166 -6.61 4.15 -8.59
C GLY A 166 -7.78 3.38 -7.96
N VAL A 167 -8.56 2.68 -8.80
CA VAL A 167 -9.66 1.81 -8.36
C VAL A 167 -9.16 0.72 -7.42
N TYR A 168 -8.05 0.05 -7.78
CA TYR A 168 -7.41 -0.93 -6.91
C TYR A 168 -7.08 -0.37 -5.52
N ASN A 169 -6.59 0.87 -5.43
CA ASN A 169 -6.27 1.49 -4.15
C ASN A 169 -7.51 1.74 -3.29
N TYR A 170 -8.66 2.13 -3.87
CA TYR A 170 -9.92 2.24 -3.14
C TYR A 170 -10.36 0.88 -2.59
N HIS A 171 -10.36 -0.15 -3.41
CA HIS A 171 -10.71 -1.50 -2.99
C HIS A 171 -9.75 -2.06 -1.94
N LYS A 172 -8.45 -1.80 -2.05
CA LYS A 172 -7.46 -2.19 -1.04
C LYS A 172 -7.78 -1.56 0.32
N CYS A 173 -8.14 -0.28 0.34
CA CYS A 173 -8.54 0.43 1.56
C CYS A 173 -9.83 -0.16 2.15
N LEU A 174 -10.86 -0.35 1.32
CA LEU A 174 -12.15 -0.91 1.74
C LEU A 174 -12.00 -2.35 2.24
N LYS A 175 -11.23 -3.19 1.53
CA LYS A 175 -10.91 -4.55 1.96
C LYS A 175 -10.27 -4.58 3.34
N ALA A 176 -9.33 -3.68 3.63
CA ALA A 176 -8.67 -3.59 4.93
C ALA A 176 -9.66 -3.20 6.05
N LEU A 177 -10.55 -2.23 5.79
CA LEU A 177 -11.60 -1.85 6.74
C LEU A 177 -12.60 -2.98 6.97
N LEU A 178 -12.99 -3.72 5.91
CA LEU A 178 -13.89 -4.87 6.05
C LEU A 178 -13.22 -6.06 6.75
N HIS A 179 -11.90 -6.22 6.70
CA HIS A 179 -11.21 -7.19 7.58
C HIS A 179 -11.39 -6.81 9.04
N ARG A 180 -11.23 -5.53 9.38
CA ARG A 180 -11.50 -5.06 10.74
C ARG A 180 -12.98 -5.26 11.12
N ALA A 181 -13.91 -5.04 10.19
CA ALA A 181 -15.32 -5.29 10.46
C ALA A 181 -15.59 -6.77 10.84
N VAL A 182 -14.86 -7.71 10.23
CA VAL A 182 -14.90 -9.14 10.63
C VAL A 182 -14.27 -9.34 12.00
N GLU A 183 -13.14 -8.70 12.31
CA GLU A 183 -12.47 -8.76 13.62
C GLU A 183 -13.36 -8.22 14.76
N PHE A 184 -14.18 -7.20 14.44
CA PHE A 184 -15.14 -6.60 15.37
C PHE A 184 -16.53 -7.27 15.32
N ASP A 185 -16.65 -8.44 14.69
CA ASP A 185 -17.90 -9.22 14.55
C ASP A 185 -19.06 -8.40 13.91
N ARG A 186 -18.76 -7.36 13.10
CA ARG A 186 -19.77 -6.57 12.39
C ARG A 186 -20.32 -7.27 11.16
N ILE A 187 -19.50 -8.08 10.50
CA ILE A 187 -19.87 -8.97 9.40
C ILE A 187 -19.24 -10.34 9.60
N ALA A 188 -19.92 -11.39 9.18
CA ALA A 188 -19.44 -12.76 9.35
C ALA A 188 -18.22 -13.09 8.47
N THR A 189 -18.19 -12.55 7.25
CA THR A 189 -17.12 -12.82 6.27
C THR A 189 -16.87 -11.57 5.44
N ASN A 190 -15.62 -11.36 5.04
CA ASN A 190 -15.28 -10.27 4.14
C ASN A 190 -15.69 -10.63 2.70
N PRO A 191 -16.57 -9.84 2.03
CA PRO A 191 -17.02 -10.11 0.67
C PRO A 191 -15.86 -10.17 -0.35
N TYR A 192 -14.75 -9.48 -0.08
CA TYR A 192 -13.55 -9.56 -0.91
C TYR A 192 -12.89 -10.94 -0.98
N ASN A 193 -13.28 -11.90 -0.14
CA ASN A 193 -12.84 -13.27 -0.27
C ASN A 193 -13.38 -13.94 -1.55
N ARG A 194 -14.47 -13.39 -2.10
CA ARG A 194 -15.16 -13.86 -3.31
C ARG A 194 -14.95 -12.93 -4.52
N MET A 195 -14.25 -11.80 -4.34
CA MET A 195 -14.00 -10.79 -5.38
C MET A 195 -12.52 -10.73 -5.74
N LYS A 196 -12.21 -10.81 -7.04
CA LYS A 196 -10.87 -10.56 -7.57
C LYS A 196 -10.77 -9.12 -8.07
N ILE A 197 -9.83 -8.37 -7.54
CA ILE A 197 -9.56 -6.98 -7.93
C ILE A 197 -8.35 -6.98 -8.86
N LYS A 198 -8.49 -6.40 -10.05
CA LYS A 198 -7.37 -6.18 -10.97
C LYS A 198 -6.50 -5.04 -10.43
N ARG A 199 -5.20 -5.25 -10.36
CA ARG A 199 -4.26 -4.23 -9.87
C ARG A 199 -3.97 -3.14 -10.92
N GLY A 200 -4.33 -3.36 -12.16
CA GLY A 200 -3.85 -2.62 -13.31
C GLY A 200 -2.43 -3.05 -13.71
N GLU A 201 -2.11 -2.89 -14.96
CA GLU A 201 -0.74 -3.07 -15.42
C GLU A 201 0.13 -1.92 -14.94
N HIS A 202 1.36 -2.21 -14.60
CA HIS A 202 2.31 -1.15 -14.28
C HIS A 202 2.76 -0.53 -15.61
N GLU A 203 2.45 0.74 -15.79
CA GLU A 203 3.02 1.54 -16.86
C GLU A 203 4.56 1.44 -16.83
N ASN A 204 5.17 1.62 -18.00
CA ASN A 204 6.62 1.71 -18.10
C ASN A 204 7.11 2.82 -17.17
N ILE A 205 8.21 2.54 -16.48
CA ILE A 205 8.81 3.52 -15.57
C ILE A 205 9.40 4.64 -16.43
N GLU A 206 8.89 5.85 -16.28
CA GLU A 206 9.48 7.05 -16.85
C GLU A 206 10.74 7.44 -16.05
N TYR A 207 11.73 7.96 -16.76
CA TYR A 207 12.98 8.47 -16.22
C TYR A 207 13.56 9.48 -17.23
N LEU A 208 14.48 10.35 -16.82
CA LEU A 208 15.19 11.23 -17.75
C LEU A 208 16.32 10.48 -18.43
N THR A 209 16.43 10.66 -19.76
CA THR A 209 17.63 10.25 -20.50
C THR A 209 18.84 11.08 -20.07
N GLU A 210 20.05 10.64 -20.41
CA GLU A 210 21.26 11.39 -20.06
C GLU A 210 21.26 12.81 -20.69
N ASP A 211 20.77 12.93 -21.91
CA ASP A 211 20.63 14.24 -22.60
C ASP A 211 19.62 15.13 -21.88
N GLU A 212 18.48 14.58 -21.43
CA GLU A 212 17.51 15.34 -20.65
C GLU A 212 18.05 15.72 -19.26
N MET A 213 18.81 14.82 -18.61
CA MET A 213 19.51 15.14 -17.36
C MET A 213 20.50 16.29 -17.53
N MET A 214 21.32 16.25 -18.60
CA MET A 214 22.29 17.30 -18.91
C MET A 214 21.59 18.61 -19.25
N THR A 215 20.54 18.57 -20.06
CA THR A 215 19.73 19.75 -20.42
C THR A 215 19.14 20.39 -19.17
N PHE A 216 18.54 19.57 -18.28
CA PHE A 216 18.00 20.05 -17.01
C PHE A 216 19.08 20.66 -16.12
N GLN A 217 20.21 19.96 -15.93
CA GLN A 217 21.29 20.40 -15.05
C GLN A 217 21.94 21.71 -15.47
N HIS A 218 22.00 22.01 -16.76
CA HIS A 218 22.62 23.22 -17.28
C HIS A 218 21.65 24.41 -17.46
N MET A 219 20.42 24.32 -16.94
CA MET A 219 19.47 25.43 -16.96
C MET A 219 20.03 26.63 -16.19
N ILE A 220 19.92 27.81 -16.77
CA ILE A 220 20.26 29.06 -16.10
C ILE A 220 18.98 29.67 -15.55
N LEU A 221 18.91 29.83 -14.25
CA LEU A 221 17.74 30.32 -13.52
C LEU A 221 18.13 31.54 -12.67
N PRO A 222 17.16 32.44 -12.37
CA PRO A 222 17.41 33.55 -11.44
C PRO A 222 17.77 33.02 -10.06
N TYR A 223 18.93 33.37 -9.54
CA TYR A 223 19.47 32.90 -8.26
C TYR A 223 18.49 33.13 -7.12
N GLY A 224 18.29 32.10 -6.28
CA GLY A 224 17.40 32.15 -5.12
C GLY A 224 15.91 32.18 -5.44
N SER A 225 15.51 32.11 -6.70
CA SER A 225 14.09 31.98 -7.07
C SER A 225 13.52 30.60 -6.67
N ASN A 226 12.19 30.51 -6.56
CA ASN A 226 11.55 29.22 -6.27
C ASN A 226 11.83 28.17 -7.37
N LEU A 227 12.07 28.59 -8.59
CA LEU A 227 12.48 27.71 -9.70
C LEU A 227 13.90 27.20 -9.49
N ASP A 228 14.83 28.07 -9.12
CA ASP A 228 16.23 27.73 -8.83
C ASP A 228 16.31 26.74 -7.64
N VAL A 229 15.58 26.99 -6.58
CA VAL A 229 15.49 26.06 -5.43
C VAL A 229 14.94 24.70 -5.86
N ALA A 230 13.86 24.67 -6.63
CA ALA A 230 13.26 23.41 -7.07
C ALA A 230 14.18 22.65 -8.06
N HIS A 231 14.88 23.35 -8.92
CA HIS A 231 15.88 22.82 -9.83
C HIS A 231 17.01 22.12 -9.06
N ASP A 232 17.61 22.80 -8.11
CA ASP A 232 18.71 22.27 -7.29
C ASP A 232 18.28 21.06 -6.46
N LEU A 233 17.10 21.11 -5.85
CA LEU A 233 16.55 19.98 -5.11
C LEU A 233 16.31 18.76 -6.02
N PHE A 234 15.92 18.97 -7.29
CA PHE A 234 15.75 17.89 -8.23
C PHE A 234 17.09 17.28 -8.65
N ILE A 235 18.13 18.11 -8.89
CA ILE A 235 19.50 17.66 -9.11
C ILE A 235 19.98 16.85 -7.92
N PHE A 236 19.78 17.36 -6.70
CA PHE A 236 20.15 16.63 -5.48
C PHE A 236 19.48 15.25 -5.41
N GLN A 237 18.18 15.17 -5.72
CA GLN A 237 17.46 13.91 -5.76
C GLN A 237 17.94 12.96 -6.87
N MET A 238 18.27 13.50 -8.07
CA MET A 238 18.78 12.70 -9.18
C MET A 238 20.12 12.05 -8.87
N TYR A 239 20.93 12.65 -7.99
CA TYR A 239 22.26 12.10 -7.64
C TYR A 239 22.36 11.47 -6.27
N THR A 240 21.27 11.45 -5.48
CA THR A 240 21.20 10.73 -4.20
C THR A 240 20.16 9.61 -4.18
N GLY A 241 19.17 9.64 -5.08
CA GLY A 241 18.03 8.72 -5.10
C GLY A 241 17.08 8.86 -3.91
N LEU A 242 17.21 9.90 -3.08
CA LEU A 242 16.37 10.12 -1.91
C LEU A 242 14.92 10.43 -2.32
N PRO A 243 13.90 9.85 -1.69
CA PRO A 243 12.54 10.32 -1.88
C PRO A 243 12.34 11.68 -1.21
N TYR A 244 11.31 12.41 -1.62
CA TYR A 244 11.01 13.75 -1.11
C TYR A 244 11.02 13.83 0.43
N SER A 245 10.43 12.87 1.14
CA SER A 245 10.40 12.86 2.61
C SER A 245 11.79 12.82 3.24
N ASP A 246 12.67 11.98 2.71
CA ASP A 246 14.03 11.79 3.24
C ASP A 246 14.94 12.98 2.83
N MET A 247 14.71 13.57 1.66
CA MET A 247 15.37 14.79 1.24
C MET A 247 14.98 15.98 2.13
N MET A 248 13.70 16.14 2.45
CA MET A 248 13.24 17.21 3.35
C MET A 248 13.70 17.03 4.81
N ALA A 249 14.09 15.84 5.19
CA ALA A 249 14.70 15.53 6.49
C ALA A 249 16.22 15.37 6.42
N PHE A 250 16.82 15.80 5.30
CA PHE A 250 18.27 15.68 5.11
C PHE A 250 19.02 16.51 6.17
N ASP A 251 20.02 15.87 6.77
CA ASP A 251 20.99 16.48 7.64
C ASP A 251 22.40 15.98 7.25
N VAL A 252 23.30 16.89 6.97
CA VAL A 252 24.67 16.56 6.58
C VAL A 252 25.43 15.89 7.72
N SER A 253 25.07 16.13 8.97
CA SER A 253 25.70 15.49 10.15
C SER A 253 25.53 13.98 10.19
N ASP A 254 24.53 13.43 9.46
CA ASP A 254 24.32 12.01 9.29
C ASP A 254 25.35 11.36 8.33
N TYR A 255 26.11 12.17 7.58
CA TYR A 255 27.12 11.71 6.64
C TYR A 255 28.50 11.78 7.26
N LYS A 256 29.32 10.76 6.96
CA LYS A 256 30.71 10.68 7.41
C LYS A 256 31.65 10.71 6.22
N TRP A 257 32.70 11.51 6.32
CA TRP A 257 33.79 11.51 5.35
C TRP A 257 34.70 10.31 5.57
N ASP A 258 34.91 9.49 4.54
CA ASP A 258 35.74 8.29 4.60
C ASP A 258 37.20 8.48 4.03
N GLY A 259 37.55 9.73 3.71
CA GLY A 259 38.79 10.08 3.03
C GLY A 259 38.62 10.28 1.53
N MET A 260 37.53 9.84 0.94
CA MET A 260 37.24 9.95 -0.49
C MET A 260 35.88 10.61 -0.76
N ARG A 261 34.86 10.32 0.05
CA ARG A 261 33.48 10.78 -0.18
C ARG A 261 32.68 10.81 1.13
N TRP A 262 31.57 11.55 1.12
CA TRP A 262 30.60 11.55 2.19
C TRP A 262 29.64 10.37 2.05
N ASN A 263 29.57 9.53 3.08
CA ASN A 263 28.76 8.31 3.11
C ASN A 263 27.81 8.30 4.30
N ARG A 264 26.63 7.73 4.11
CA ARG A 264 25.62 7.50 5.14
C ARG A 264 25.09 6.07 5.05
N ASN A 265 25.00 5.42 6.21
CA ASN A 265 24.12 4.27 6.43
C ASN A 265 22.92 4.77 7.23
N GLY A 266 21.77 4.81 6.62
CA GLY A 266 20.55 5.36 7.22
C GLY A 266 19.35 4.44 7.05
N GLU A 267 18.22 4.87 7.58
CA GLU A 267 16.93 4.19 7.43
C GLU A 267 15.93 5.11 6.76
N ARG A 268 15.06 4.53 5.91
CA ARG A 268 13.99 5.26 5.25
C ARG A 268 12.93 5.71 6.26
N ILE A 269 12.60 6.99 6.30
CA ILE A 269 11.61 7.57 7.23
C ILE A 269 10.25 6.86 7.13
N LYS A 270 9.82 6.54 5.91
CA LYS A 270 8.51 5.93 5.68
C LYS A 270 8.44 4.44 6.03
N THR A 271 9.55 3.70 5.90
CA THR A 271 9.52 2.23 5.91
C THR A 271 10.48 1.60 6.91
N GLY A 272 11.40 2.38 7.53
CA GLY A 272 12.46 1.86 8.38
C GLY A 272 13.49 0.97 7.66
N VAL A 273 13.46 0.92 6.34
CA VAL A 273 14.38 0.05 5.56
C VAL A 273 15.76 0.68 5.52
N PRO A 274 16.83 -0.07 5.87
CA PRO A 274 18.18 0.41 5.74
C PRO A 274 18.55 0.78 4.30
N TYR A 275 19.31 1.86 4.12
CA TYR A 275 19.88 2.23 2.83
C TYR A 275 21.28 2.79 3.00
N VAL A 276 22.05 2.75 1.90
CA VAL A 276 23.38 3.32 1.82
C VAL A 276 23.35 4.45 0.80
N SER A 277 23.83 5.61 1.17
CA SER A 277 23.93 6.77 0.29
C SER A 277 25.33 7.37 0.33
N SER A 278 25.78 7.86 -0.83
CA SER A 278 27.00 8.69 -0.93
C SER A 278 26.65 9.97 -1.65
N LEU A 279 27.27 11.08 -1.27
CA LEU A 279 27.11 12.35 -1.97
C LEU A 279 28.01 12.33 -3.21
N LEU A 280 27.37 12.27 -4.38
CA LEU A 280 28.05 12.43 -5.67
C LEU A 280 28.33 13.92 -5.94
N PRO A 281 29.34 14.26 -6.77
CA PRO A 281 29.76 15.64 -6.98
C PRO A 281 28.62 16.64 -7.30
N PRO A 282 27.62 16.35 -8.15
CA PRO A 282 26.52 17.29 -8.38
C PRO A 282 25.63 17.52 -7.15
N ALA A 283 25.41 16.47 -6.34
CA ALA A 283 24.65 16.63 -5.08
C ALA A 283 25.45 17.45 -4.04
N LEU A 284 26.76 17.27 -4.00
CA LEU A 284 27.65 18.05 -3.11
C LEU A 284 27.65 19.52 -3.53
N ALA A 285 27.76 19.84 -4.82
CA ALA A 285 27.70 21.21 -5.31
C ALA A 285 26.40 21.94 -4.92
N VAL A 286 25.26 21.24 -4.95
CA VAL A 286 24.00 21.78 -4.44
C VAL A 286 24.10 22.09 -2.94
N LEU A 287 24.64 21.19 -2.14
CA LEU A 287 24.81 21.41 -0.68
C LEU A 287 25.74 22.59 -0.40
N GLU A 288 26.83 22.73 -1.11
CA GLU A 288 27.79 23.84 -0.98
C GLU A 288 27.11 25.17 -1.30
N LYS A 289 26.26 25.24 -2.33
CA LYS A 289 25.47 26.43 -2.67
C LYS A 289 24.57 26.90 -1.53
N TYR A 290 24.07 25.99 -0.70
CA TYR A 290 23.17 26.26 0.42
C TYR A 290 23.83 26.13 1.81
N GLY A 291 25.14 26.22 1.90
CA GLY A 291 25.89 26.15 3.18
C GLY A 291 25.71 24.82 3.91
N MET A 292 25.76 23.71 3.15
CA MET A 292 25.64 22.32 3.65
C MET A 292 24.26 21.98 4.24
N THR A 293 23.24 22.75 3.90
CA THR A 293 21.84 22.50 4.26
C THR A 293 20.98 22.46 3.01
N LEU A 294 19.77 21.92 3.09
CA LEU A 294 18.83 21.97 1.97
C LEU A 294 17.65 22.90 2.26
N PRO A 295 17.21 23.70 1.29
CA PRO A 295 16.00 24.48 1.40
C PRO A 295 14.78 23.59 1.65
N ARG A 296 13.83 24.09 2.43
CA ARG A 296 12.56 23.41 2.71
C ARG A 296 11.47 23.94 1.78
N ILE A 297 10.80 23.04 1.08
CA ILE A 297 9.69 23.37 0.17
C ILE A 297 8.57 22.34 0.34
N SER A 298 7.30 22.76 0.24
CA SER A 298 6.20 21.78 0.26
C SER A 298 6.23 20.87 -0.98
N ASN A 299 5.82 19.60 -0.84
CA ASN A 299 5.78 18.69 -1.99
C ASN A 299 4.87 19.20 -3.12
N GLN A 300 3.85 19.96 -2.78
CA GLN A 300 2.91 20.56 -3.71
C GLN A 300 3.57 21.68 -4.53
N ASP A 301 4.27 22.60 -3.85
CA ASP A 301 5.01 23.68 -4.49
C ASP A 301 6.17 23.13 -5.31
N TYR A 302 6.90 22.16 -4.76
CA TYR A 302 8.00 21.51 -5.46
C TYR A 302 7.53 20.94 -6.81
N ASN A 303 6.48 20.10 -6.81
CA ASN A 303 5.97 19.53 -8.05
C ASN A 303 5.37 20.61 -9.00
N ARG A 304 4.84 21.71 -8.48
CA ARG A 304 4.38 22.85 -9.28
C ARG A 304 5.55 23.52 -10.02
N GLN A 305 6.67 23.77 -9.30
CA GLN A 305 7.88 24.35 -9.91
C GLN A 305 8.51 23.39 -10.93
N LEU A 306 8.56 22.08 -10.63
CA LEU A 306 9.06 21.07 -11.56
C LEU A 306 8.28 21.04 -12.88
N LYS A 307 6.97 21.24 -12.83
CA LYS A 307 6.16 21.36 -14.06
C LYS A 307 6.53 22.58 -14.90
N ALA A 308 6.83 23.72 -14.26
CA ALA A 308 7.29 24.92 -14.97
C ALA A 308 8.70 24.70 -15.58
N LEU A 309 9.62 24.12 -14.81
CA LEU A 309 10.97 23.75 -15.26
C LEU A 309 10.93 22.79 -16.45
N GLN A 310 10.03 21.81 -16.44
CA GLN A 310 9.80 20.88 -17.56
C GLN A 310 9.50 21.64 -18.86
N THR A 311 8.59 22.61 -18.80
CA THR A 311 8.20 23.42 -19.96
C THR A 311 9.38 24.28 -20.46
N MET A 312 10.12 24.89 -19.52
CA MET A 312 11.28 25.74 -19.85
C MET A 312 12.42 24.93 -20.47
N ALA A 313 12.66 23.73 -20.00
CA ALA A 313 13.70 22.83 -20.51
C ALA A 313 13.30 22.10 -21.80
N GLY A 314 12.04 22.18 -22.23
CA GLY A 314 11.53 21.45 -23.39
C GLY A 314 11.54 19.91 -23.19
N ILE A 315 11.58 19.43 -21.94
CA ILE A 315 11.61 18.01 -21.61
C ILE A 315 10.21 17.43 -21.80
N LYS A 316 10.11 16.30 -22.53
CA LYS A 316 8.83 15.62 -22.79
C LYS A 316 8.35 14.80 -21.60
N THR A 317 9.28 14.20 -20.89
CA THR A 317 9.01 13.38 -19.70
C THR A 317 8.43 14.24 -18.57
N ARG A 318 7.34 13.79 -17.96
CA ARG A 318 6.68 14.55 -16.89
C ARG A 318 7.56 14.66 -15.65
N LEU A 319 8.03 15.85 -15.31
CA LEU A 319 8.82 16.09 -14.10
C LEU A 319 7.95 16.06 -12.83
N HIS A 320 8.37 15.25 -11.88
CA HIS A 320 7.84 15.21 -10.53
C HIS A 320 8.90 14.64 -9.57
N SER A 321 8.78 14.89 -8.28
CA SER A 321 9.82 14.53 -7.31
C SER A 321 10.23 13.04 -7.35
N HIS A 322 9.31 12.13 -7.65
CA HIS A 322 9.63 10.70 -7.70
C HIS A 322 10.38 10.31 -8.98
N LEU A 323 10.25 11.10 -10.07
CA LEU A 323 10.99 10.88 -11.31
C LEU A 323 12.51 10.98 -11.10
N ALA A 324 12.97 11.93 -10.26
CA ALA A 324 14.40 12.05 -9.94
C ALA A 324 14.97 10.74 -9.38
N ARG A 325 14.21 10.07 -8.53
CA ARG A 325 14.60 8.77 -7.96
C ARG A 325 14.56 7.64 -9.01
N HIS A 326 13.62 7.67 -9.94
CA HIS A 326 13.60 6.74 -11.07
C HIS A 326 14.81 6.97 -11.99
N THR A 327 15.11 8.22 -12.26
CA THR A 327 16.30 8.62 -13.02
C THR A 327 17.59 8.16 -12.35
N PHE A 328 17.74 8.38 -11.04
CA PHE A 328 18.88 7.85 -10.28
C PHE A 328 19.05 6.34 -10.45
N ALA A 329 17.96 5.59 -10.24
CA ALA A 329 18.01 4.13 -10.35
C ALA A 329 18.44 3.66 -11.73
N THR A 330 17.86 4.23 -12.78
CA THR A 330 18.17 3.89 -14.17
C THR A 330 19.58 4.32 -14.55
N TYR A 331 20.00 5.53 -14.13
CA TYR A 331 21.34 6.04 -14.35
C TYR A 331 22.42 5.15 -13.70
N MET A 332 22.22 4.72 -12.45
CA MET A 332 23.14 3.79 -11.76
C MET A 332 23.24 2.45 -12.48
N LEU A 333 22.12 1.88 -12.89
CA LEU A 333 22.10 0.59 -13.60
C LEU A 333 22.80 0.69 -14.96
N ARG A 334 22.57 1.77 -15.74
CA ARG A 334 23.23 2.03 -17.03
C ARG A 334 24.76 2.16 -16.88
N ASN A 335 25.19 2.74 -15.76
CA ASN A 335 26.62 2.84 -15.44
C ASN A 335 27.20 1.57 -14.79
N GLY A 336 26.55 0.42 -14.95
CA GLY A 336 27.07 -0.88 -14.53
C GLY A 336 27.01 -1.18 -13.04
N VAL A 337 26.28 -0.37 -12.24
CA VAL A 337 26.08 -0.67 -10.83
C VAL A 337 25.14 -1.86 -10.69
N LYS A 338 25.55 -2.87 -9.93
CA LYS A 338 24.77 -4.10 -9.70
C LYS A 338 23.39 -3.77 -9.10
N ILE A 339 22.36 -4.46 -9.56
CA ILE A 339 20.96 -4.21 -9.16
C ILE A 339 20.75 -4.35 -7.64
N GLU A 340 21.47 -5.25 -6.98
CA GLU A 340 21.42 -5.42 -5.53
C GLU A 340 21.93 -4.17 -4.81
N ASN A 341 22.99 -3.54 -5.34
CA ASN A 341 23.54 -2.32 -4.79
C ASN A 341 22.59 -1.14 -5.02
N VAL A 342 22.01 -1.02 -6.22
CA VAL A 342 20.99 0.00 -6.49
C VAL A 342 19.78 -0.19 -5.56
N SER A 343 19.36 -1.43 -5.31
CA SER A 343 18.29 -1.74 -4.36
C SER A 343 18.61 -1.25 -2.94
N ARG A 344 19.85 -1.44 -2.49
CA ARG A 344 20.33 -0.96 -1.19
C ARG A 344 20.44 0.57 -1.14
N MET A 345 20.94 1.21 -2.20
CA MET A 345 20.99 2.68 -2.32
C MET A 345 19.59 3.28 -2.23
N LEU A 346 18.62 2.65 -2.86
CA LEU A 346 17.23 3.08 -2.84
C LEU A 346 16.50 2.72 -1.54
N GLY A 347 16.99 1.79 -0.72
CA GLY A 347 16.28 1.28 0.46
C GLY A 347 14.95 0.62 0.07
N HIS A 348 14.99 -0.30 -0.90
CA HIS A 348 13.83 -1.09 -1.28
C HIS A 348 13.68 -2.31 -0.37
N THR A 349 12.46 -2.57 0.11
CA THR A 349 12.14 -3.76 0.92
C THR A 349 12.26 -5.07 0.14
N ASN A 350 12.09 -4.99 -1.19
CA ASN A 350 12.14 -6.14 -2.08
C ASN A 350 12.84 -5.73 -3.38
N ILE A 351 13.81 -6.54 -3.83
CA ILE A 351 14.55 -6.34 -5.08
C ILE A 351 13.64 -6.25 -6.31
N THR A 352 12.47 -6.89 -6.26
CA THR A 352 11.45 -6.80 -7.33
C THR A 352 11.06 -5.35 -7.67
N GLN A 353 11.15 -4.43 -6.70
CA GLN A 353 10.93 -3.00 -6.95
C GLN A 353 12.02 -2.42 -7.84
N THR A 354 13.26 -2.89 -7.72
CA THR A 354 14.41 -2.46 -8.52
C THR A 354 14.44 -3.16 -9.89
N GLN A 355 14.00 -4.42 -9.96
CA GLN A 355 13.91 -5.17 -11.22
C GLN A 355 13.02 -4.49 -12.28
N ARG A 356 12.09 -3.63 -11.85
CA ARG A 356 11.28 -2.82 -12.76
C ARG A 356 12.13 -1.86 -13.60
N TYR A 357 13.23 -1.35 -13.06
CA TYR A 357 14.17 -0.49 -13.81
C TYR A 357 15.02 -1.33 -14.77
N ALA A 358 15.41 -2.54 -14.39
CA ALA A 358 16.17 -3.44 -15.25
C ALA A 358 15.40 -3.85 -16.51
N LYS A 359 14.07 -3.98 -16.44
CA LYS A 359 13.23 -4.24 -17.62
C LYS A 359 13.29 -3.13 -18.67
N VAL A 360 13.48 -1.90 -18.24
CA VAL A 360 13.63 -0.74 -19.15
C VAL A 360 14.98 -0.76 -19.86
N LEU A 361 15.97 -1.43 -19.28
CA LEU A 361 17.33 -1.57 -19.82
C LEU A 361 17.50 -2.77 -20.76
N ALA A 362 16.42 -3.50 -21.09
CA ALA A 362 16.50 -4.64 -22.00
C ALA A 362 17.04 -4.28 -23.39
N GLN A 363 17.01 -3.00 -23.79
CA GLN A 363 17.73 -2.50 -24.96
C GLN A 363 19.26 -2.51 -24.80
N SER A 364 19.79 -2.47 -23.56
CA SER A 364 21.24 -2.49 -23.30
C SER A 364 21.87 -3.88 -23.39
N VAL A 365 21.10 -4.96 -23.53
CA VAL A 365 21.66 -6.31 -23.64
C VAL A 365 22.58 -6.44 -24.84
N HIS A 366 22.25 -5.84 -25.97
CA HIS A 366 23.10 -5.81 -27.14
C HIS A 366 24.36 -4.95 -26.93
N GLU A 367 24.21 -3.80 -26.30
CA GLU A 367 25.33 -2.92 -25.92
C GLU A 367 26.28 -3.60 -24.95
N ASP A 368 25.77 -4.39 -24.00
CA ASP A 368 26.56 -5.20 -23.07
C ASP A 368 27.36 -6.29 -23.80
N PHE A 369 26.76 -6.95 -24.81
CA PHE A 369 27.47 -7.92 -25.66
C PHE A 369 28.56 -7.23 -26.50
N ASP A 370 28.29 -6.07 -27.05
CA ASP A 370 29.26 -5.31 -27.85
C ASP A 370 30.46 -4.87 -26.96
N MET A 371 30.18 -4.36 -25.76
CA MET A 371 31.23 -4.00 -24.79
C MET A 371 32.10 -5.21 -24.37
N ILE A 372 31.49 -6.37 -24.16
CA ILE A 372 32.22 -7.61 -23.83
C ILE A 372 33.05 -8.06 -25.04
N ALA A 373 32.49 -8.01 -26.24
CA ALA A 373 33.22 -8.38 -27.46
C ALA A 373 34.43 -7.50 -27.67
N GLU A 374 34.34 -6.18 -27.47
CA GLU A 374 35.46 -5.26 -27.53
C GLU A 374 36.56 -5.59 -26.49
N LYS A 375 36.17 -5.86 -25.24
CA LYS A 375 37.12 -6.25 -24.17
C LYS A 375 37.85 -7.54 -24.52
N ILE A 376 37.14 -8.54 -25.02
CA ILE A 376 37.73 -9.81 -25.45
C ILE A 376 38.70 -9.58 -26.63
N ALA A 377 38.30 -8.77 -27.61
CA ALA A 377 39.17 -8.44 -28.74
C ALA A 377 40.44 -7.73 -28.32
N ALA A 378 40.36 -6.76 -27.41
CA ALA A 378 41.53 -6.06 -26.86
C ALA A 378 42.52 -7.00 -26.13
N VAL A 379 41.98 -7.91 -25.29
CA VAL A 379 42.83 -8.93 -24.59
C VAL A 379 43.47 -9.85 -25.59
N THR A 380 42.80 -10.30 -26.62
CA THR A 380 43.30 -11.18 -27.67
C THR A 380 44.41 -10.52 -28.47
N GLN A 381 44.25 -9.24 -28.81
CA GLN A 381 45.26 -8.45 -29.50
C GLN A 381 46.53 -8.27 -28.65
N GLN A 382 46.42 -7.99 -27.36
CA GLN A 382 47.53 -7.87 -26.45
C GLN A 382 48.30 -9.21 -26.31
N GLN A 383 47.60 -10.33 -26.24
CA GLN A 383 48.21 -11.66 -26.20
C GLN A 383 48.95 -11.99 -27.49
N THR A 384 48.39 -11.61 -28.63
CA THR A 384 48.98 -11.80 -29.95
C THR A 384 50.25 -10.97 -30.13
N GLN A 385 50.24 -9.71 -29.65
CA GLN A 385 51.45 -8.85 -29.64
C GLN A 385 52.53 -9.38 -28.72
N ARG A 386 52.20 -9.86 -27.51
CA ARG A 386 53.16 -10.47 -26.58
C ARG A 386 53.79 -11.72 -27.18
N LYS A 387 53.03 -12.60 -27.88
CA LYS A 387 53.59 -13.78 -28.58
C LYS A 387 54.50 -13.41 -29.73
N LYS A 388 54.20 -12.32 -30.48
CA LYS A 388 55.11 -11.82 -31.53
C LYS A 388 56.40 -11.25 -30.98
N MET A 389 56.36 -10.58 -29.81
CA MET A 389 57.58 -10.03 -29.16
C MET A 389 58.43 -11.11 -28.46
N SER A 390 57.81 -12.21 -27.99
CA SER A 390 58.54 -13.33 -27.36
C SER A 390 59.13 -14.33 -28.33
N ASN A 391 58.84 -14.23 -29.65
CA ASN A 391 59.41 -15.11 -30.69
C ASN A 391 59.94 -14.25 -31.86
N PRO A 392 61.06 -13.48 -31.65
CA PRO A 392 61.69 -12.79 -32.74
C PRO A 392 62.27 -13.83 -33.69
N LYS A 393 61.85 -13.78 -34.96
CA LYS A 393 62.31 -14.67 -36.01
C LYS A 393 63.81 -14.78 -35.97
N LYS A 394 64.35 -16.06 -35.92
CA LYS A 394 65.70 -16.38 -36.31
C LYS A 394 66.01 -15.99 -37.77
#